data_ff81bb2ac51c68a56ed6a7aa4bd5d871
#
_entry.id   ff81bb2ac51c68a56ed6a7aa4bd5d871
#
_cell.length_a   1.000
_cell.length_b   1.000
_cell.length_c   1.000
_cell.angle_alpha   90.00
_cell.angle_beta   90.00
_cell.angle_gamma   90.00
#
_symmetry.space_group_name_H-M   'P 1'
#
loop_
_entity.id
_entity.type
_entity.pdbx_description
1 polymer ?
#
loop_
_entity_poly.entity_id
_entity_poly.type
_entity_poly.pdbx_seq_one_letter_code
_entity_poly.pdbx_strand_id
1 'polypeptide(L)'
;MIFTLSAILGMCLLISLFSYYIFRHYLQNTLIQSTETSLRLLSESMDNSMDEVYRLVRYCQTDSNIANYIEHNPNPGSVLSVSTYDSFYEECSRNSSYNYMPRIAIVSQEHYLQVVTATYSSTADLATLIPELPYYE
;
A
#
# COMPACT_ATOMS: atom_id res chain seq x y z
N MET A 1 0.21 -68.57 11.21
CA MET A 1 0.49 -67.60 10.14
C MET A 1 -0.61 -66.57 9.95
N ILE A 2 -1.90 -66.93 9.81
CA ILE A 2 -3.02 -65.98 9.57
C ILE A 2 -3.20 -64.98 10.74
N PHE A 3 -3.05 -65.43 11.99
CA PHE A 3 -3.17 -64.60 13.17
C PHE A 3 -2.08 -63.49 13.29
N THR A 4 -0.86 -63.79 12.92
CA THR A 4 0.25 -62.83 12.95
C THR A 4 0.09 -61.80 11.86
N LEU A 5 -0.39 -62.17 10.69
CA LEU A 5 -0.65 -61.26 9.56
C LEU A 5 -1.79 -60.27 9.90
N SER A 6 -2.88 -60.78 10.51
CA SER A 6 -4.00 -59.94 10.97
C SER A 6 -3.58 -58.95 12.06
N ALA A 7 -2.75 -59.36 12.99
CA ALA A 7 -2.24 -58.46 14.05
C ALA A 7 -1.36 -57.34 13.48
N ILE A 8 -0.48 -57.64 12.52
CA ILE A 8 0.38 -56.65 11.87
C ILE A 8 -0.49 -55.65 11.08
N LEU A 9 -1.49 -56.13 10.32
CA LEU A 9 -2.40 -55.27 9.56
C LEU A 9 -3.19 -54.34 10.48
N GLY A 10 -3.68 -54.84 11.62
CA GLY A 10 -4.37 -54.05 12.62
C GLY A 10 -3.49 -52.94 13.22
N MET A 11 -2.22 -53.27 13.56
CA MET A 11 -1.28 -52.28 14.03
C MET A 11 -0.96 -51.19 12.98
N CYS A 12 -0.78 -51.56 11.73
CA CYS A 12 -0.53 -50.60 10.65
C CYS A 12 -1.72 -49.65 10.47
N LEU A 13 -2.95 -50.15 10.54
CA LEU A 13 -4.15 -49.31 10.48
C LEU A 13 -4.23 -48.31 11.67
N LEU A 14 -3.96 -48.75 12.88
CA LEU A 14 -3.97 -47.90 14.05
C LEU A 14 -2.91 -46.80 13.95
N ILE A 15 -1.70 -47.12 13.55
CA ILE A 15 -0.62 -46.16 13.35
C ILE A 15 -0.99 -45.13 12.26
N SER A 16 -1.57 -45.59 11.15
CA SER A 16 -2.01 -44.70 10.06
C SER A 16 -3.12 -43.74 10.51
N LEU A 17 -4.12 -44.21 11.24
CA LEU A 17 -5.17 -43.36 11.79
C LEU A 17 -4.64 -42.35 12.78
N PHE A 18 -3.73 -42.76 13.66
CA PHE A 18 -3.12 -41.87 14.64
C PHE A 18 -2.26 -40.81 13.98
N SER A 19 -1.44 -41.19 13.00
CA SER A 19 -0.64 -40.26 12.20
C SER A 19 -1.50 -39.26 11.44
N TYR A 20 -2.60 -39.74 10.83
CA TYR A 20 -3.55 -38.85 10.15
C TYR A 20 -4.19 -37.84 11.08
N TYR A 21 -4.59 -38.26 12.27
CA TYR A 21 -5.19 -37.38 13.28
C TYR A 21 -4.23 -36.29 13.74
N ILE A 22 -2.98 -36.67 14.07
CA ILE A 22 -1.93 -35.73 14.48
C ILE A 22 -1.63 -34.75 13.34
N PHE A 23 -1.44 -35.26 12.14
CA PHE A 23 -1.12 -34.44 10.97
C PHE A 23 -2.22 -33.43 10.66
N ARG A 24 -3.48 -33.87 10.69
CA ARG A 24 -4.63 -32.99 10.49
C ARG A 24 -4.68 -31.87 11.55
N HIS A 25 -4.49 -32.23 12.82
CA HIS A 25 -4.49 -31.23 13.90
C HIS A 25 -3.33 -30.25 13.76
N TYR A 26 -2.15 -30.74 13.43
CA TYR A 26 -0.97 -29.89 13.20
C TYR A 26 -1.19 -28.94 12.02
N LEU A 27 -1.67 -29.43 10.89
CA LEU A 27 -1.95 -28.61 9.73
C LEU A 27 -2.99 -27.52 10.02
N GLN A 28 -4.08 -27.87 10.70
CA GLN A 28 -5.11 -26.89 11.04
C GLN A 28 -4.54 -25.78 11.92
N ASN A 29 -3.80 -26.11 12.97
CA ASN A 29 -3.21 -25.12 13.85
C ASN A 29 -2.18 -24.25 13.13
N THR A 30 -1.33 -24.83 12.31
CA THR A 30 -0.30 -24.11 11.54
C THR A 30 -0.93 -23.17 10.51
N LEU A 31 -1.98 -23.64 9.80
CA LEU A 31 -2.70 -22.80 8.84
C LEU A 31 -3.42 -21.64 9.52
N ILE A 32 -4.10 -21.88 10.64
CA ILE A 32 -4.78 -20.82 11.40
C ILE A 32 -3.77 -19.78 11.89
N GLN A 33 -2.67 -20.20 12.52
CA GLN A 33 -1.63 -19.30 13.01
C GLN A 33 -0.96 -18.51 11.87
N SER A 34 -0.67 -19.17 10.75
CA SER A 34 -0.07 -18.51 9.60
C SER A 34 -1.02 -17.47 9.00
N THR A 35 -2.30 -17.81 8.88
CA THR A 35 -3.32 -16.88 8.36
C THR A 35 -3.52 -15.69 9.30
N GLU A 36 -3.63 -15.94 10.60
CA GLU A 36 -3.76 -14.90 11.62
C GLU A 36 -2.57 -13.93 11.62
N THR A 37 -1.35 -14.50 11.56
CA THR A 37 -0.13 -13.70 11.46
C THR A 37 -0.10 -12.86 10.19
N SER A 38 -0.48 -13.44 9.05
CA SER A 38 -0.53 -12.73 7.76
C SER A 38 -1.56 -11.60 7.77
N LEU A 39 -2.75 -11.85 8.34
CA LEU A 39 -3.79 -10.83 8.47
C LEU A 39 -3.36 -9.69 9.42
N ARG A 40 -2.69 -10.01 10.52
CA ARG A 40 -2.16 -9.00 11.43
C ARG A 40 -1.10 -8.14 10.75
N LEU A 41 -0.14 -8.74 10.05
CA LEU A 41 0.88 -8.01 9.30
C LEU A 41 0.26 -7.12 8.21
N LEU A 42 -0.78 -7.61 7.54
CA LEU A 42 -1.51 -6.81 6.56
C LEU A 42 -2.21 -5.62 7.21
N SER A 43 -2.88 -5.83 8.34
CA SER A 43 -3.53 -4.76 9.10
C SER A 43 -2.52 -3.71 9.57
N GLU A 44 -1.40 -4.14 10.16
CA GLU A 44 -0.33 -3.24 10.60
C GLU A 44 0.27 -2.45 9.40
N SER A 45 0.43 -3.10 8.24
CA SER A 45 0.90 -2.44 7.03
C SER A 45 -0.09 -1.41 6.50
N MET A 46 -1.39 -1.71 6.55
CA MET A 46 -2.44 -0.77 6.16
C MET A 46 -2.50 0.42 7.13
N ASP A 47 -2.45 0.20 8.43
CA ASP A 47 -2.47 1.26 9.44
C ASP A 47 -1.27 2.20 9.26
N ASN A 48 -0.07 1.65 9.07
CA ASN A 48 1.14 2.44 8.79
C ASN A 48 0.99 3.26 7.50
N SER A 49 0.43 2.66 6.44
CA SER A 49 0.20 3.36 5.17
C SER A 49 -0.80 4.51 5.34
N MET A 50 -1.86 4.30 6.12
CA MET A 50 -2.84 5.36 6.43
C MET A 50 -2.21 6.50 7.24
N ASP A 51 -1.39 6.20 8.24
CA ASP A 51 -0.69 7.22 9.03
C ASP A 51 0.26 8.07 8.15
N GLU A 52 0.93 7.45 7.19
CA GLU A 52 1.77 8.16 6.23
C GLU A 52 0.94 9.08 5.31
N VAL A 53 -0.23 8.62 4.84
CA VAL A 53 -1.16 9.47 4.07
C VAL A 53 -1.62 10.65 4.91
N TYR A 54 -2.02 10.44 6.17
CA TYR A 54 -2.43 11.51 7.07
C TYR A 54 -1.29 12.51 7.33
N ARG A 55 -0.06 12.04 7.45
CA ARG A 55 1.11 12.92 7.59
C ARG A 55 1.30 13.78 6.35
N LEU A 56 1.18 13.20 5.16
CA LEU A 56 1.29 13.93 3.90
C LEU A 56 0.17 14.97 3.74
N VAL A 57 -1.08 14.60 4.05
CA VAL A 57 -2.21 15.55 4.04
C VAL A 57 -1.97 16.71 5.01
N ARG A 58 -1.50 16.42 6.22
CA ARG A 58 -1.17 17.45 7.20
C ARG A 58 -0.05 18.38 6.71
N TYR A 59 0.98 17.80 6.10
CA TYR A 59 2.04 18.59 5.46
C TYR A 59 1.46 19.54 4.41
N CYS A 60 0.62 19.03 3.50
CA CYS A 60 -0.04 19.86 2.49
C CYS A 60 -0.90 20.99 3.08
N GLN A 61 -1.47 20.79 4.27
CA GLN A 61 -2.27 21.82 4.95
C GLN A 61 -1.42 22.89 5.65
N THR A 62 -0.18 22.56 6.02
CA THR A 62 0.67 23.44 6.84
C THR A 62 1.81 24.10 6.06
N ASP A 63 2.16 23.56 4.90
CA ASP A 63 3.24 24.11 4.09
C ASP A 63 2.83 25.40 3.37
N SER A 64 3.60 26.45 3.57
CA SER A 64 3.30 27.77 3.01
C SER A 64 3.49 27.84 1.49
N ASN A 65 4.37 27.01 0.91
CA ASN A 65 4.57 26.99 -0.55
C ASN A 65 3.35 26.37 -1.23
N ILE A 66 2.78 25.31 -0.63
CA ILE A 66 1.57 24.67 -1.14
C ILE A 66 0.37 25.62 -1.00
N ALA A 67 0.22 26.30 0.15
CA ALA A 67 -0.84 27.29 0.34
C ALA A 67 -0.76 28.41 -0.71
N ASN A 68 0.43 28.97 -0.91
CA ASN A 68 0.68 30.00 -1.91
C ASN A 68 0.45 29.49 -3.34
N TYR A 69 0.81 28.24 -3.65
CA TYR A 69 0.55 27.62 -4.94
C TYR A 69 -0.96 27.53 -5.23
N ILE A 70 -1.74 27.10 -4.27
CA ILE A 70 -3.19 26.99 -4.42
C ILE A 70 -3.85 28.36 -4.56
N GLU A 71 -3.42 29.36 -3.76
CA GLU A 71 -3.99 30.70 -3.74
C GLU A 71 -3.65 31.51 -5.00
N HIS A 72 -2.42 31.46 -5.45
CA HIS A 72 -1.95 32.30 -6.57
C HIS A 72 -2.08 31.62 -7.94
N ASN A 73 -2.38 30.32 -7.98
CA ASN A 73 -2.54 29.56 -9.21
C ASN A 73 -1.43 29.83 -10.26
N PRO A 74 -0.16 29.64 -9.90
CA PRO A 74 0.96 30.07 -10.73
C PRO A 74 1.07 29.25 -12.00
N ASN A 75 1.52 29.89 -13.07
CA ASN A 75 1.77 29.20 -14.33
C ASN A 75 2.78 28.06 -14.16
N PRO A 76 2.60 26.94 -14.90
CA PRO A 76 3.59 25.86 -14.95
C PRO A 76 4.98 26.38 -15.29
N GLY A 77 6.00 25.91 -14.54
CA GLY A 77 7.38 26.34 -14.71
C GLY A 77 7.77 27.68 -14.07
N SER A 78 6.84 28.36 -13.39
CA SER A 78 7.18 29.53 -12.56
C SER A 78 8.05 29.14 -11.37
N VAL A 79 8.78 30.10 -10.79
CA VAL A 79 9.64 29.85 -9.61
C VAL A 79 8.84 29.25 -8.45
N LEU A 80 7.62 29.76 -8.21
CA LEU A 80 6.73 29.25 -7.16
C LEU A 80 6.29 27.81 -7.46
N SER A 81 5.93 27.51 -8.71
CA SER A 81 5.54 26.17 -9.12
C SER A 81 6.70 25.15 -8.96
N VAL A 82 7.91 25.54 -9.35
CA VAL A 82 9.11 24.69 -9.22
C VAL A 82 9.48 24.47 -7.76
N SER A 83 9.52 25.54 -6.95
CA SER A 83 9.88 25.43 -5.52
C SER A 83 8.86 24.62 -4.72
N THR A 84 7.57 24.79 -5.02
CA THR A 84 6.51 23.97 -4.40
C THR A 84 6.65 22.51 -4.78
N TYR A 85 6.96 22.24 -6.05
CA TYR A 85 7.22 20.90 -6.53
C TYR A 85 8.38 20.24 -5.79
N ASP A 86 9.53 20.92 -5.71
CA ASP A 86 10.73 20.37 -5.06
C ASP A 86 10.47 20.03 -3.59
N SER A 87 9.81 20.94 -2.86
CA SER A 87 9.44 20.73 -1.45
C SER A 87 8.47 19.53 -1.29
N PHE A 88 7.49 19.46 -2.16
CA PHE A 88 6.49 18.39 -2.13
C PHE A 88 7.10 17.03 -2.52
N TYR A 89 7.95 17.01 -3.54
CA TYR A 89 8.68 15.82 -3.95
C TYR A 89 9.60 15.29 -2.84
N GLU A 90 10.30 16.20 -2.16
CA GLU A 90 11.17 15.82 -1.03
C GLU A 90 10.37 15.20 0.11
N GLU A 91 9.20 15.75 0.46
CA GLU A 91 8.34 15.18 1.49
C GLU A 91 7.74 13.83 1.07
N CYS A 92 7.29 13.72 -0.18
CA CYS A 92 6.83 12.44 -0.72
C CYS A 92 7.94 11.38 -0.68
N SER A 93 9.17 11.75 -1.03
CA SER A 93 10.31 10.82 -1.07
C SER A 93 10.74 10.33 0.32
N ARG A 94 10.44 11.08 1.39
CA ARG A 94 10.67 10.67 2.79
C ARG A 94 9.63 9.66 3.27
N ASN A 95 8.56 9.51 2.54
CA ASN A 95 7.44 8.65 2.92
C ASN A 95 7.61 7.27 2.28
N SER A 96 7.66 6.20 3.10
CA SER A 96 7.88 4.85 2.59
C SER A 96 6.69 4.34 1.75
N SER A 97 5.48 4.82 2.02
CA SER A 97 4.29 4.48 1.23
C SER A 97 4.25 5.15 -0.14
N TYR A 98 5.13 6.11 -0.41
CA TYR A 98 5.24 6.73 -1.72
C TYR A 98 5.43 5.72 -2.85
N ASN A 99 6.15 4.63 -2.60
CA ASN A 99 6.35 3.56 -3.59
C ASN A 99 5.07 2.81 -3.97
N TYR A 100 4.03 2.89 -3.13
CA TYR A 100 2.73 2.24 -3.34
C TYR A 100 1.68 3.22 -3.89
N MET A 101 1.96 4.53 -3.84
CA MET A 101 1.09 5.55 -4.39
C MET A 101 1.51 5.85 -5.83
N PRO A 102 0.74 5.45 -6.84
CA PRO A 102 1.14 5.62 -8.23
C PRO A 102 1.19 7.09 -8.65
N ARG A 103 0.42 7.94 -8.00
CA ARG A 103 0.31 9.35 -8.35
C ARG A 103 -0.25 10.16 -7.18
N ILE A 104 0.39 11.29 -6.87
CA ILE A 104 -0.08 12.27 -5.90
C ILE A 104 -0.14 13.62 -6.62
N ALA A 105 -1.25 14.33 -6.52
CA ALA A 105 -1.42 15.61 -7.19
C ALA A 105 -1.98 16.66 -6.24
N ILE A 106 -1.45 17.88 -6.33
CA ILE A 106 -2.02 19.10 -5.75
C ILE A 106 -2.70 19.85 -6.89
N VAL A 107 -3.98 20.11 -6.73
CA VAL A 107 -4.80 20.76 -7.75
C VAL A 107 -5.13 22.16 -7.30
N SER A 108 -4.85 23.14 -8.13
CA SER A 108 -5.30 24.54 -8.02
C SER A 108 -6.51 24.77 -8.94
N GLN A 109 -6.88 26.03 -9.21
CA GLN A 109 -8.05 26.34 -10.02
C GLN A 109 -7.91 25.92 -11.49
N GLU A 110 -6.75 26.17 -12.10
CA GLU A 110 -6.51 25.92 -13.52
C GLU A 110 -5.29 24.99 -13.75
N HIS A 111 -4.45 24.82 -12.75
CA HIS A 111 -3.21 24.09 -12.85
C HIS A 111 -3.14 22.98 -11.81
N TYR A 112 -2.32 21.99 -12.08
CA TYR A 112 -1.99 20.97 -11.10
C TYR A 112 -0.49 20.71 -11.05
N LEU A 113 -0.05 20.23 -9.90
CA LEU A 113 1.29 19.76 -9.66
C LEU A 113 1.19 18.30 -9.25
N GLN A 114 1.82 17.43 -10.01
CA GLN A 114 1.79 16.00 -9.67
C GLN A 114 3.19 15.45 -9.49
N VAL A 115 3.28 14.51 -8.56
CA VAL A 115 4.46 13.70 -8.31
C VAL A 115 4.10 12.25 -8.64
N VAL A 116 4.84 11.65 -9.55
CA VAL A 116 4.66 10.26 -9.99
C VAL A 116 5.83 9.43 -9.48
N THR A 117 5.55 8.32 -8.83
CA THR A 117 6.53 7.46 -8.14
C THR A 117 7.65 6.97 -9.04
N ALA A 118 7.40 6.83 -10.32
CA ALA A 118 8.31 6.08 -11.18
C ALA A 118 9.29 6.93 -11.99
N THR A 119 9.11 8.26 -12.18
CA THR A 119 10.10 9.01 -12.97
C THR A 119 9.73 10.46 -13.36
N TYR A 120 8.51 10.95 -13.21
CA TYR A 120 8.16 12.24 -13.79
C TYR A 120 7.26 13.11 -12.92
N SER A 121 7.73 14.31 -12.72
CA SER A 121 6.94 15.44 -12.27
C SER A 121 6.47 16.22 -13.48
N SER A 122 5.25 16.62 -13.49
CA SER A 122 4.81 17.65 -14.39
C SER A 122 3.92 18.66 -13.67
N THR A 123 4.15 19.92 -13.95
CA THR A 123 3.18 20.98 -13.72
C THR A 123 2.49 21.21 -15.07
N ALA A 124 1.19 21.04 -15.12
CA ALA A 124 0.43 21.18 -16.36
C ALA A 124 -0.96 21.73 -16.08
N ASP A 125 -1.69 22.01 -17.14
CA ASP A 125 -3.07 22.49 -17.05
C ASP A 125 -4.00 21.38 -16.55
N LEU A 126 -4.95 21.71 -15.69
CA LEU A 126 -5.91 20.79 -15.11
C LEU A 126 -6.71 20.03 -16.19
N ALA A 127 -6.97 20.68 -17.33
CA ALA A 127 -7.65 20.06 -18.46
C ALA A 127 -6.93 18.81 -19.02
N THR A 128 -5.61 18.68 -18.80
CA THR A 128 -4.86 17.49 -19.22
C THR A 128 -4.91 16.36 -18.19
N LEU A 129 -5.15 16.67 -16.92
CA LEU A 129 -5.25 15.69 -15.84
C LEU A 129 -6.60 14.98 -15.81
N ILE A 130 -7.69 15.72 -16.02
CA ILE A 130 -9.07 15.22 -15.90
C ILE A 130 -9.32 13.97 -16.75
N PRO A 131 -8.91 13.90 -18.03
CA PRO A 131 -9.11 12.70 -18.86
C PRO A 131 -8.32 11.48 -18.40
N GLU A 132 -7.27 11.67 -17.61
CA GLU A 132 -6.42 10.59 -17.11
C GLU A 132 -6.90 10.03 -15.76
N LEU A 133 -7.83 10.69 -15.09
CA LEU A 133 -8.38 10.23 -13.81
C LEU A 133 -9.48 9.19 -14.07
N PRO A 134 -9.33 7.95 -13.56
CA PRO A 134 -10.25 6.84 -13.86
C PRO A 134 -11.66 6.98 -13.30
N TYR A 135 -11.97 8.09 -12.62
CA TYR A 135 -13.24 8.33 -11.90
C TYR A 135 -14.00 9.58 -12.36
N TYR A 136 -13.58 10.20 -13.46
CA TYR A 136 -14.29 11.31 -14.08
C TYR A 136 -15.05 10.82 -15.33
N GLU A 137 -16.14 10.09 -15.11
CA GLU A 137 -17.20 9.88 -16.08
C GLU A 137 -18.48 10.59 -15.62
#